data_ae04d063aaaf8ed9e8180004a82bf4f1
#
_entry.id   ae04d063aaaf8ed9e8180004a82bf4f1
#
_cell.length_a   1.000
_cell.length_b   1.000
_cell.length_c   1.000
_cell.angle_alpha   90.00
_cell.angle_beta   90.00
_cell.angle_gamma   90.00
#
_symmetry.space_group_name_H-M   'P 1'
#
loop_
_entity.id
_entity.type
_entity.pdbx_description
1 polymer ?
#
loop_
_entity_poly.entity_id
_entity_poly.type
_entity_poly.pdbx_seq_one_letter_code
_entity_poly.pdbx_strand_id
1 'polypeptide(L)'
;MSKAKFQFNPKTLSFERIDNTIRHKLSNFMSHIFSGLFIGIAFFAIFFLFLRSKLESKNNQLETQYRILNSQLEEIQEVLTDIQLRDDQMYRVILQAEPIDSKIRRGNYQSGNYIDLQDQTNMEIAVNTTKKIDEIRRQLYIQSISFDEVVNMIKNKEEMLQCIPAIQPVMNKDLRRMASGYGMRIDPIYKTPKFHAGMDFSGDTGTEIFATGDGVVEFQGWQQGYGNTVIINHGYGYKTLYAHLNGFVSKQRVGKKVKRGDVIAYMGNTGKSTGPHLHYEVHYRGKVTDPRNHYYMDLSPEQYDEMIQITSNSGQVFD
;
A
#
# COMPACT_ATOMS: atom_id res chain seq x y z
N MET A 1 -27.81 58.24 -61.17
CA MET A 1 -28.85 57.57 -61.99
C MET A 1 -28.76 56.07 -61.77
N SER A 2 -29.78 55.45 -61.17
CA SER A 2 -29.85 54.03 -60.92
C SER A 2 -30.21 53.31 -62.22
N LYS A 3 -29.37 52.40 -62.72
CA LYS A 3 -29.63 51.61 -63.91
C LYS A 3 -30.78 50.67 -63.66
N ALA A 4 -31.89 50.78 -64.38
CA ALA A 4 -33.02 49.90 -64.33
C ALA A 4 -32.57 48.50 -64.81
N LYS A 5 -32.85 47.47 -64.01
CA LYS A 5 -32.61 46.06 -64.37
C LYS A 5 -33.90 45.46 -64.98
N PHE A 6 -33.79 44.79 -66.07
CA PHE A 6 -34.88 44.13 -66.77
C PHE A 6 -34.66 42.61 -66.77
N GLN A 7 -35.74 41.83 -66.56
CA GLN A 7 -35.72 40.35 -66.67
C GLN A 7 -36.73 39.97 -67.81
N PHE A 8 -36.25 39.03 -68.61
CA PHE A 8 -37.14 38.46 -69.65
C PHE A 8 -38.18 37.55 -69.05
N ASN A 9 -39.47 37.81 -69.31
CA ASN A 9 -40.57 36.98 -68.92
C ASN A 9 -40.93 36.08 -70.05
N PRO A 10 -40.70 34.77 -70.02
CA PRO A 10 -40.98 33.84 -71.14
C PRO A 10 -42.46 33.64 -71.38
N LYS A 11 -43.35 34.01 -70.45
CA LYS A 11 -44.82 33.88 -70.65
C LYS A 11 -45.42 35.07 -71.42
N THR A 12 -44.85 36.27 -71.23
CA THR A 12 -45.33 37.47 -71.91
C THR A 12 -44.44 37.89 -73.09
N LEU A 13 -43.35 37.13 -73.30
CA LEU A 13 -42.31 37.37 -74.32
C LEU A 13 -41.77 38.82 -74.31
N SER A 14 -41.75 39.45 -73.19
CA SER A 14 -41.35 40.85 -73.00
C SER A 14 -40.31 40.99 -71.83
N PHE A 15 -39.48 42.07 -71.90
CA PHE A 15 -38.64 42.46 -70.79
C PHE A 15 -39.42 43.29 -69.80
N GLU A 16 -39.62 42.72 -68.66
CA GLU A 16 -40.26 43.42 -67.50
C GLU A 16 -39.22 44.10 -66.61
N ARG A 17 -39.53 45.29 -66.15
CA ARG A 17 -38.68 46.01 -65.28
C ARG A 17 -38.78 45.43 -63.87
N ILE A 18 -37.61 45.04 -63.33
CA ILE A 18 -37.60 44.59 -61.96
C ILE A 18 -37.68 45.81 -61.03
N ASP A 19 -38.87 46.08 -60.53
CA ASP A 19 -39.01 47.07 -59.48
C ASP A 19 -38.59 46.45 -58.14
N ASN A 20 -37.37 46.84 -57.74
CA ASN A 20 -36.87 46.49 -56.39
C ASN A 20 -37.65 47.31 -55.36
N THR A 21 -38.84 46.85 -55.03
CA THR A 21 -39.66 47.42 -53.96
C THR A 21 -38.89 47.38 -52.66
N ILE A 22 -39.05 48.47 -51.85
CA ILE A 22 -38.43 48.58 -50.51
C ILE A 22 -38.61 47.31 -49.70
N ARG A 23 -39.72 46.63 -49.90
CA ARG A 23 -40.05 45.35 -49.28
C ARG A 23 -39.06 44.20 -49.63
N HIS A 24 -38.56 44.14 -50.86
CA HIS A 24 -37.59 43.11 -51.30
C HIS A 24 -36.19 43.43 -50.77
N LYS A 25 -35.81 44.70 -50.69
CA LYS A 25 -34.54 45.10 -50.08
C LYS A 25 -34.52 44.83 -48.55
N LEU A 26 -35.67 45.09 -47.89
CA LEU A 26 -35.86 44.85 -46.48
C LEU A 26 -35.85 43.35 -46.17
N SER A 27 -36.50 42.50 -47.01
CA SER A 27 -36.52 41.04 -46.92
C SER A 27 -35.09 40.45 -47.05
N ASN A 28 -34.31 40.90 -48.03
CA ASN A 28 -32.94 40.45 -48.19
C ASN A 28 -32.02 40.89 -47.03
N PHE A 29 -32.21 42.14 -46.55
CA PHE A 29 -31.48 42.62 -45.39
C PHE A 29 -31.79 41.83 -44.13
N MET A 30 -33.07 41.55 -43.89
CA MET A 30 -33.49 40.69 -42.78
C MET A 30 -32.97 39.26 -42.91
N SER A 31 -32.97 38.69 -44.15
CA SER A 31 -32.38 37.36 -44.40
C SER A 31 -30.88 37.30 -44.06
N HIS A 32 -30.11 38.33 -44.39
CA HIS A 32 -28.68 38.41 -43.99
C HIS A 32 -28.48 38.54 -42.49
N ILE A 33 -29.35 39.31 -41.79
CA ILE A 33 -29.33 39.39 -40.34
C ILE A 33 -29.63 38.05 -39.69
N PHE A 34 -30.67 37.33 -40.14
CA PHE A 34 -31.02 36.02 -39.63
C PHE A 34 -29.95 34.98 -39.91
N SER A 35 -29.36 35.01 -41.13
CA SER A 35 -28.24 34.14 -41.49
C SER A 35 -27.02 34.39 -40.61
N GLY A 36 -26.67 35.68 -40.40
CA GLY A 36 -25.55 36.08 -39.50
C GLY A 36 -25.81 35.68 -38.06
N LEU A 37 -27.02 35.86 -37.56
CA LEU A 37 -27.43 35.45 -36.19
C LEU A 37 -27.33 33.90 -36.05
N PHE A 38 -27.80 33.15 -37.01
CA PHE A 38 -27.73 31.69 -37.03
C PHE A 38 -26.31 31.18 -37.02
N ILE A 39 -25.44 31.76 -37.86
CA ILE A 39 -24.01 31.44 -37.89
C ILE A 39 -23.36 31.80 -36.55
N GLY A 40 -23.70 32.97 -35.98
CA GLY A 40 -23.18 33.40 -34.66
C GLY A 40 -23.55 32.44 -33.53
N ILE A 41 -24.84 31.99 -33.52
CA ILE A 41 -25.32 31.02 -32.53
C ILE A 41 -24.61 29.67 -32.71
N ALA A 42 -24.43 29.22 -33.96
CA ALA A 42 -23.73 27.97 -34.27
C ALA A 42 -22.26 28.01 -33.78
N PHE A 43 -21.56 29.10 -34.08
CA PHE A 43 -20.19 29.31 -33.57
C PHE A 43 -20.13 29.36 -32.05
N PHE A 44 -21.06 30.05 -31.40
CA PHE A 44 -21.16 30.12 -29.95
C PHE A 44 -21.43 28.74 -29.34
N ALA A 45 -22.32 27.95 -29.93
CA ALA A 45 -22.62 26.60 -29.49
C ALA A 45 -21.38 25.68 -29.60
N ILE A 46 -20.68 25.73 -30.74
CA ILE A 46 -19.45 24.93 -30.96
C ILE A 46 -18.37 25.36 -29.94
N PHE A 47 -18.17 26.66 -29.76
CA PHE A 47 -17.21 27.18 -28.78
C PHE A 47 -17.56 26.78 -27.35
N PHE A 48 -18.83 26.82 -26.99
CA PHE A 48 -19.32 26.39 -25.68
C PHE A 48 -19.11 24.90 -25.45
N LEU A 49 -19.41 24.05 -26.44
CA LEU A 49 -19.17 22.61 -26.41
C LEU A 49 -17.66 22.30 -26.26
N PHE A 50 -16.83 23.04 -26.99
CA PHE A 50 -15.36 22.88 -26.89
C PHE A 50 -14.85 23.25 -25.48
N LEU A 51 -15.31 24.37 -24.93
CA LEU A 51 -14.97 24.78 -23.55
C LEU A 51 -15.42 23.74 -22.53
N ARG A 52 -16.67 23.26 -22.68
CA ARG A 52 -17.22 22.24 -21.80
C ARG A 52 -16.42 20.93 -21.85
N SER A 53 -16.09 20.44 -23.05
CA SER A 53 -15.26 19.25 -23.23
C SER A 53 -13.87 19.40 -22.62
N LYS A 54 -13.26 20.59 -22.76
CA LYS A 54 -11.95 20.88 -22.16
C LYS A 54 -12.02 20.92 -20.64
N LEU A 55 -13.10 21.46 -20.05
CA LEU A 55 -13.34 21.46 -18.60
C LEU A 55 -13.55 20.04 -18.07
N GLU A 56 -14.40 19.27 -18.73
CA GLU A 56 -14.67 17.86 -18.38
C GLU A 56 -13.40 17.00 -18.44
N SER A 57 -12.56 17.19 -19.47
CA SER A 57 -11.27 16.51 -19.57
C SER A 57 -10.33 16.86 -18.42
N LYS A 58 -10.24 18.14 -18.04
CA LYS A 58 -9.43 18.56 -16.88
C LYS A 58 -9.98 18.02 -15.56
N ASN A 59 -11.29 17.98 -15.39
CA ASN A 59 -11.93 17.43 -14.19
C ASN A 59 -11.64 15.93 -14.07
N ASN A 60 -11.76 15.17 -15.16
CA ASN A 60 -11.47 13.74 -15.18
C ASN A 60 -9.98 13.45 -14.88
N GLN A 61 -9.06 14.27 -15.40
CA GLN A 61 -7.64 14.16 -15.05
C GLN A 61 -7.40 14.42 -13.56
N LEU A 62 -8.02 15.45 -13.01
CA LEU A 62 -7.86 15.81 -11.61
C LEU A 62 -8.44 14.71 -10.71
N GLU A 63 -9.61 14.19 -11.02
CA GLU A 63 -10.22 13.06 -10.31
C GLU A 63 -9.32 11.82 -10.33
N THR A 64 -8.73 11.51 -11.48
CA THR A 64 -7.79 10.39 -11.61
C THR A 64 -6.54 10.62 -10.75
N GLN A 65 -6.00 11.83 -10.73
CA GLN A 65 -4.86 12.17 -9.87
C GLN A 65 -5.19 12.03 -8.38
N TYR A 66 -6.37 12.48 -7.95
CA TYR A 66 -6.82 12.30 -6.57
C TYR A 66 -7.01 10.82 -6.20
N ARG A 67 -7.52 10.00 -7.10
CA ARG A 67 -7.67 8.55 -6.87
C ARG A 67 -6.31 7.88 -6.68
N ILE A 68 -5.32 8.21 -7.54
CA ILE A 68 -3.95 7.72 -7.40
C ILE A 68 -3.34 8.19 -6.07
N LEU A 69 -3.50 9.47 -5.73
CA LEU A 69 -2.99 10.02 -4.47
C LEU A 69 -3.63 9.32 -3.26
N ASN A 70 -4.93 9.07 -3.29
CA ASN A 70 -5.60 8.33 -2.21
C ASN A 70 -5.09 6.90 -2.06
N SER A 71 -4.83 6.20 -3.17
CA SER A 71 -4.21 4.86 -3.12
C SER A 71 -2.81 4.92 -2.48
N GLN A 72 -1.98 5.89 -2.86
CA GLN A 72 -0.66 6.09 -2.24
C GLN A 72 -0.76 6.42 -0.75
N LEU A 73 -1.75 7.23 -0.35
CA LEU A 73 -1.99 7.53 1.06
C LEU A 73 -2.45 6.29 1.86
N GLU A 74 -3.18 5.35 1.22
CA GLU A 74 -3.54 4.08 1.84
C GLU A 74 -2.32 3.20 2.09
N GLU A 75 -1.41 3.11 1.13
CA GLU A 75 -0.14 2.40 1.29
C GLU A 75 0.70 3.01 2.42
N ILE A 76 0.81 4.35 2.47
CA ILE A 76 1.51 5.05 3.55
C ILE A 76 0.85 4.78 4.90
N GLN A 77 -0.49 4.77 4.96
CA GLN A 77 -1.23 4.48 6.19
C GLN A 77 -1.01 3.04 6.66
N GLU A 78 -0.92 2.07 5.75
CA GLU A 78 -0.61 0.69 6.07
C GLU A 78 0.79 0.57 6.66
N VAL A 79 1.80 1.14 5.99
CA VAL A 79 3.19 1.17 6.50
C VAL A 79 3.27 1.86 7.86
N LEU A 80 2.56 2.97 8.04
CA LEU A 80 2.53 3.67 9.33
C LEU A 80 1.89 2.83 10.42
N THR A 81 0.84 2.09 10.10
CA THR A 81 0.20 1.16 11.03
C THR A 81 1.15 0.04 11.44
N ASP A 82 1.92 -0.51 10.51
CA ASP A 82 2.95 -1.52 10.81
C ASP A 82 4.06 -0.96 11.70
N ILE A 83 4.48 0.29 11.44
CA ILE A 83 5.45 0.99 12.29
C ILE A 83 4.89 1.18 13.71
N GLN A 84 3.62 1.56 13.84
CA GLN A 84 2.95 1.72 15.13
C GLN A 84 2.81 0.39 15.89
N LEU A 85 2.47 -0.69 15.18
CA LEU A 85 2.42 -2.04 15.75
C LEU A 85 3.81 -2.47 16.25
N ARG A 86 4.84 -2.18 15.48
CA ARG A 86 6.24 -2.44 15.87
C ARG A 86 6.63 -1.67 17.13
N ASP A 87 6.27 -0.40 17.19
CA ASP A 87 6.49 0.45 18.36
C ASP A 87 5.80 -0.13 19.60
N ASP A 88 4.50 -0.40 19.51
CA ASP A 88 3.70 -0.86 20.64
C ASP A 88 4.02 -2.30 21.07
N GLN A 89 4.23 -3.21 20.12
CA GLN A 89 4.38 -4.64 20.38
C GLN A 89 5.83 -5.08 20.54
N MET A 90 6.78 -4.30 20.08
CA MET A 90 8.19 -4.62 20.11
C MET A 90 8.96 -3.67 21.01
N TYR A 91 9.16 -2.41 20.58
CA TYR A 91 10.05 -1.50 21.30
C TYR A 91 9.56 -1.20 22.72
N ARG A 92 8.31 -0.82 22.89
CA ARG A 92 7.78 -0.45 24.19
C ARG A 92 7.70 -1.62 25.17
N VAL A 93 7.37 -2.79 24.68
CA VAL A 93 7.30 -3.99 25.51
C VAL A 93 8.67 -4.43 26.00
N ILE A 94 9.66 -4.43 25.12
CA ILE A 94 11.04 -4.75 25.48
C ILE A 94 11.54 -3.80 26.57
N LEU A 95 11.17 -2.55 26.44
CA LEU A 95 11.55 -1.51 27.35
C LEU A 95 10.65 -1.47 28.59
N GLN A 96 9.68 -2.40 28.69
CA GLN A 96 8.66 -2.44 29.75
C GLN A 96 7.86 -1.13 29.84
N ALA A 97 7.70 -0.44 28.70
CA ALA A 97 6.90 0.76 28.56
C ALA A 97 5.48 0.44 28.08
N GLU A 98 4.53 1.25 28.48
CA GLU A 98 3.15 1.09 28.01
C GLU A 98 2.99 1.48 26.56
N PRO A 99 2.13 0.78 25.77
CA PRO A 99 1.78 1.20 24.42
C PRO A 99 1.16 2.59 24.41
N ILE A 100 1.37 3.33 23.33
CA ILE A 100 0.71 4.64 23.18
C ILE A 100 -0.79 4.43 22.99
N ASP A 101 -1.60 5.11 23.83
CA ASP A 101 -3.06 5.03 23.73
C ASP A 101 -3.50 5.37 22.29
N SER A 102 -4.32 4.50 21.72
CA SER A 102 -4.88 4.67 20.37
C SER A 102 -5.64 5.99 20.19
N LYS A 103 -6.19 6.55 21.28
CA LYS A 103 -6.83 7.87 21.27
C LYS A 103 -5.82 8.99 21.07
N ILE A 104 -4.60 8.85 21.60
CA ILE A 104 -3.50 9.80 21.37
C ILE A 104 -3.06 9.71 19.92
N ARG A 105 -2.89 8.51 19.37
CA ARG A 105 -2.49 8.29 17.98
C ARG A 105 -3.52 8.84 16.99
N ARG A 106 -4.81 8.58 17.21
CA ARG A 106 -5.89 9.09 16.35
C ARG A 106 -6.21 10.55 16.62
N GLY A 107 -6.15 10.99 17.88
CA GLY A 107 -6.46 12.33 18.37
C GLY A 107 -7.89 12.77 18.14
N ASN A 108 -8.35 13.70 18.97
CA ASN A 108 -9.52 14.53 18.66
C ASN A 108 -9.07 15.66 17.73
N TYR A 109 -8.78 15.35 16.46
CA TYR A 109 -8.51 16.38 15.48
C TYR A 109 -9.85 16.96 15.03
N GLN A 110 -10.19 18.11 15.55
CA GLN A 110 -11.17 18.96 14.86
C GLN A 110 -10.50 19.40 13.56
N SER A 111 -10.98 18.82 12.48
CA SER A 111 -10.62 19.15 11.10
C SER A 111 -10.44 20.66 10.98
N GLY A 112 -9.29 21.10 10.47
CA GLY A 112 -9.05 22.50 10.13
C GLY A 112 -10.20 23.04 9.27
N ASN A 113 -10.37 24.36 9.23
CA ASN A 113 -11.38 25.01 8.42
C ASN A 113 -11.15 24.70 6.92
N TYR A 114 -11.74 23.60 6.43
CA TYR A 114 -11.77 23.26 5.00
C TYR A 114 -12.88 24.00 4.25
N ILE A 115 -13.42 25.08 4.84
CA ILE A 115 -14.51 25.90 4.30
C ILE A 115 -14.12 26.49 2.95
N ASP A 116 -12.85 26.90 2.80
CA ASP A 116 -12.34 27.48 1.54
C ASP A 116 -12.29 26.49 0.37
N LEU A 117 -12.39 25.20 0.65
CA LEU A 117 -12.44 24.17 -0.38
C LEU A 117 -13.88 23.83 -0.81
N GLN A 118 -14.89 24.39 -0.14
CA GLN A 118 -16.30 23.99 -0.30
C GLN A 118 -16.98 24.48 -1.57
N ASP A 119 -16.35 25.29 -2.39
CA ASP A 119 -16.97 25.95 -3.55
C ASP A 119 -16.64 25.32 -4.93
N GLN A 120 -15.98 24.17 -4.97
CA GLN A 120 -15.51 23.55 -6.23
C GLN A 120 -16.07 22.15 -6.49
N THR A 121 -16.26 21.82 -7.75
CA THR A 121 -16.96 20.64 -8.28
C THR A 121 -16.34 19.25 -7.91
N ASN A 122 -15.15 19.20 -7.32
CA ASN A 122 -14.49 17.97 -6.86
C ASN A 122 -14.13 18.03 -5.38
N MET A 123 -14.89 18.78 -4.64
CA MET A 123 -14.64 19.18 -3.26
C MET A 123 -14.53 18.03 -2.27
N GLU A 124 -15.43 17.08 -2.34
CA GLU A 124 -15.48 15.98 -1.36
C GLU A 124 -14.20 15.13 -1.38
N ILE A 125 -13.71 14.80 -2.59
CA ILE A 125 -12.48 14.03 -2.76
C ILE A 125 -11.27 14.82 -2.27
N ALA A 126 -11.17 16.10 -2.60
CA ALA A 126 -10.07 16.97 -2.17
C ALA A 126 -10.06 17.17 -0.64
N VAL A 127 -11.22 17.41 -0.04
CA VAL A 127 -11.38 17.54 1.43
C VAL A 127 -10.99 16.25 2.13
N ASN A 128 -11.47 15.09 1.64
CA ASN A 128 -11.17 13.80 2.25
C ASN A 128 -9.66 13.46 2.12
N THR A 129 -9.06 13.76 0.96
CA THR A 129 -7.62 13.58 0.76
C THR A 129 -6.81 14.46 1.71
N THR A 130 -7.18 15.73 1.88
CA THR A 130 -6.49 16.66 2.79
C THR A 130 -6.63 16.22 4.24
N LYS A 131 -7.82 15.79 4.67
CA LYS A 131 -8.01 15.22 6.02
C LYS A 131 -7.12 14.03 6.28
N LYS A 132 -7.02 13.13 5.30
CA LYS A 132 -6.17 11.94 5.39
C LYS A 132 -4.68 12.29 5.50
N ILE A 133 -4.23 13.29 4.73
CA ILE A 133 -2.86 13.84 4.82
C ILE A 133 -2.58 14.39 6.22
N ASP A 134 -3.51 15.19 6.77
CA ASP A 134 -3.34 15.79 8.09
C ASP A 134 -3.34 14.73 9.20
N GLU A 135 -4.15 13.70 9.07
CA GLU A 135 -4.16 12.55 9.98
C GLU A 135 -2.82 11.80 9.95
N ILE A 136 -2.33 11.46 8.75
CA ILE A 136 -1.03 10.78 8.57
C ILE A 136 0.10 11.66 9.13
N ARG A 137 0.12 12.96 8.82
CA ARG A 137 1.12 13.91 9.34
C ARG A 137 1.17 13.90 10.86
N ARG A 138 0.02 13.93 11.51
CA ARG A 138 -0.07 13.88 12.96
C ARG A 138 0.43 12.56 13.52
N GLN A 139 0.00 11.46 12.93
CA GLN A 139 0.43 10.12 13.36
C GLN A 139 1.95 9.95 13.21
N LEU A 140 2.54 10.46 12.12
CA LEU A 140 3.99 10.49 11.91
C LEU A 140 4.71 11.32 12.97
N TYR A 141 4.16 12.47 13.34
CA TYR A 141 4.73 13.31 14.40
C TYR A 141 4.72 12.59 15.75
N ILE A 142 3.61 11.95 16.12
CA ILE A 142 3.52 11.17 17.35
C ILE A 142 4.49 9.99 17.31
N GLN A 143 4.59 9.32 16.15
CA GLN A 143 5.52 8.21 15.99
C GLN A 143 6.98 8.65 16.11
N SER A 144 7.34 9.83 15.61
CA SER A 144 8.68 10.41 15.77
C SER A 144 9.02 10.63 17.24
N ILE A 145 8.10 11.22 18.01
CA ILE A 145 8.30 11.42 19.47
C ILE A 145 8.46 10.05 20.16
N SER A 146 7.63 9.07 19.79
CA SER A 146 7.72 7.73 20.35
C SER A 146 9.10 7.11 20.12
N PHE A 147 9.66 7.27 18.93
CA PHE A 147 10.99 6.76 18.63
C PHE A 147 12.10 7.46 19.45
N ASP A 148 11.98 8.77 19.66
CA ASP A 148 12.92 9.48 20.54
C ASP A 148 12.87 8.95 21.97
N GLU A 149 11.68 8.64 22.49
CA GLU A 149 11.53 8.01 23.81
C GLU A 149 12.15 6.60 23.81
N VAL A 150 11.88 5.79 22.80
CA VAL A 150 12.44 4.45 22.63
C VAL A 150 13.96 4.49 22.58
N VAL A 151 14.56 5.40 21.81
CA VAL A 151 16.03 5.56 21.74
C VAL A 151 16.62 5.88 23.10
N ASN A 152 15.98 6.73 23.89
CA ASN A 152 16.44 7.07 25.23
C ASN A 152 16.36 5.87 26.19
N MET A 153 15.31 5.07 26.09
CA MET A 153 15.15 3.83 26.87
C MET A 153 16.17 2.76 26.47
N ILE A 154 16.47 2.63 25.16
CA ILE A 154 17.45 1.67 24.62
C ILE A 154 18.85 1.89 25.18
N LYS A 155 19.29 3.15 25.34
CA LYS A 155 20.60 3.49 25.89
C LYS A 155 20.86 2.86 27.26
N ASN A 156 19.79 2.47 27.94
CA ASN A 156 19.87 1.94 29.31
C ASN A 156 19.69 0.42 29.42
N LYS A 157 19.44 -0.30 28.28
CA LYS A 157 19.07 -1.73 28.35
C LYS A 157 19.65 -2.59 27.21
N GLU A 158 20.95 -2.58 27.08
CA GLU A 158 21.68 -3.25 25.98
C GLU A 158 21.42 -4.77 25.90
N GLU A 159 21.26 -5.46 27.02
CA GLU A 159 21.01 -6.90 27.05
C GLU A 159 19.65 -7.30 26.41
N MET A 160 18.66 -6.45 26.53
CA MET A 160 17.33 -6.74 25.98
C MET A 160 17.31 -6.79 24.46
N LEU A 161 18.10 -5.94 23.80
CA LEU A 161 18.14 -5.87 22.33
C LEU A 161 18.71 -7.13 21.69
N GLN A 162 19.52 -7.91 22.42
CA GLN A 162 20.05 -9.17 21.92
C GLN A 162 18.98 -10.26 21.85
N CYS A 163 17.96 -10.17 22.69
CA CYS A 163 16.90 -11.18 22.79
C CYS A 163 15.80 -11.06 21.73
N ILE A 164 15.64 -9.87 21.13
CA ILE A 164 14.58 -9.68 20.13
C ILE A 164 14.94 -10.35 18.82
N PRO A 165 13.99 -11.06 18.18
CA PRO A 165 14.16 -11.47 16.81
C PRO A 165 14.43 -10.25 15.91
N ALA A 166 15.59 -10.18 15.28
CA ALA A 166 16.02 -8.97 14.56
C ALA A 166 16.69 -9.24 13.21
N ILE A 167 16.97 -10.52 12.91
CA ILE A 167 17.61 -10.97 11.68
C ILE A 167 16.73 -12.00 10.98
N GLN A 168 16.99 -12.21 9.70
CA GLN A 168 16.38 -13.31 8.95
C GLN A 168 16.87 -14.66 9.47
N PRO A 169 16.00 -15.68 9.48
CA PRO A 169 16.36 -17.02 9.97
C PRO A 169 17.26 -17.81 9.02
N VAL A 170 17.49 -17.29 7.82
CA VAL A 170 18.38 -17.89 6.79
C VAL A 170 19.24 -16.81 6.16
N MET A 171 20.40 -17.20 5.64
CA MET A 171 21.23 -16.28 4.85
C MET A 171 20.51 -15.91 3.55
N ASN A 172 20.10 -14.65 3.40
CA ASN A 172 19.24 -14.19 2.30
C ASN A 172 19.53 -12.73 1.92
N LYS A 173 20.80 -12.41 1.66
CA LYS A 173 21.24 -11.04 1.36
C LYS A 173 20.62 -10.47 0.08
N ASP A 174 20.26 -11.31 -0.86
CA ASP A 174 19.67 -10.94 -2.15
C ASP A 174 18.14 -11.17 -2.22
N LEU A 175 17.49 -11.41 -1.09
CA LEU A 175 16.07 -11.65 -0.90
C LEU A 175 15.44 -12.79 -1.73
N ARG A 176 16.26 -13.55 -2.47
CA ARG A 176 15.79 -14.62 -3.37
C ARG A 176 15.18 -15.82 -2.67
N ARG A 177 15.42 -15.95 -1.37
CA ARG A 177 14.87 -17.06 -0.57
C ARG A 177 13.47 -16.79 -0.01
N MET A 178 12.96 -15.59 -0.13
CA MET A 178 11.59 -15.27 0.31
C MET A 178 10.59 -15.88 -0.66
N ALA A 179 9.71 -16.74 -0.14
CA ALA A 179 8.78 -17.49 -0.97
C ALA A 179 7.33 -17.08 -0.73
N SER A 180 6.89 -17.00 0.54
CA SER A 180 5.51 -16.63 0.87
C SER A 180 5.47 -15.81 2.15
N GLY A 181 4.66 -14.74 2.12
CA GLY A 181 4.49 -13.81 3.24
C GLY A 181 3.44 -14.26 4.25
N TYR A 182 3.39 -13.53 5.35
CA TYR A 182 2.38 -13.62 6.40
C TYR A 182 1.03 -13.09 5.92
N GLY A 183 -0.08 -13.70 6.35
CA GLY A 183 -1.43 -13.23 6.07
C GLY A 183 -2.33 -14.22 5.32
N MET A 184 -3.44 -13.73 4.80
CA MET A 184 -4.38 -14.56 4.05
C MET A 184 -3.84 -14.93 2.68
N ARG A 185 -3.79 -16.25 2.37
CA ARG A 185 -3.37 -16.77 1.07
C ARG A 185 -4.16 -18.02 0.70
N ILE A 186 -4.01 -18.49 -0.52
CA ILE A 186 -4.61 -19.76 -0.95
C ILE A 186 -3.69 -20.91 -0.54
N ASP A 187 -4.21 -21.85 0.26
CA ASP A 187 -3.52 -23.07 0.64
C ASP A 187 -3.12 -23.87 -0.62
N PRO A 188 -1.84 -24.23 -0.81
CA PRO A 188 -1.39 -24.90 -2.03
C PRO A 188 -1.93 -26.33 -2.17
N ILE A 189 -2.33 -26.96 -1.06
CA ILE A 189 -2.82 -28.34 -1.02
C ILE A 189 -4.34 -28.36 -1.15
N TYR A 190 -5.06 -27.60 -0.30
CA TYR A 190 -6.52 -27.63 -0.25
C TYR A 190 -7.20 -26.61 -1.16
N LYS A 191 -6.44 -25.65 -1.76
CA LYS A 191 -6.95 -24.61 -2.65
C LYS A 191 -8.03 -23.72 -2.03
N THR A 192 -8.04 -23.58 -0.71
CA THR A 192 -8.96 -22.74 0.06
C THR A 192 -8.21 -21.57 0.71
N PRO A 193 -8.87 -20.45 1.00
CA PRO A 193 -8.27 -19.36 1.77
C PRO A 193 -7.82 -19.87 3.15
N LYS A 194 -6.56 -19.62 3.49
CA LYS A 194 -5.96 -19.99 4.76
C LYS A 194 -5.08 -18.87 5.26
N PHE A 195 -5.10 -18.64 6.56
CA PHE A 195 -4.20 -17.69 7.20
C PHE A 195 -2.83 -18.33 7.39
N HIS A 196 -1.79 -17.69 6.86
CA HIS A 196 -0.39 -18.07 7.03
C HIS A 196 0.19 -17.34 8.23
N ALA A 197 0.51 -18.08 9.29
CA ALA A 197 0.94 -17.53 10.58
C ALA A 197 2.42 -17.10 10.60
N GLY A 198 3.14 -17.34 9.51
CA GLY A 198 4.58 -17.09 9.42
C GLY A 198 5.03 -16.59 8.06
N MET A 199 6.27 -16.82 7.77
CA MET A 199 6.92 -16.52 6.51
C MET A 199 7.72 -17.71 6.02
N ASP A 200 7.61 -18.01 4.73
CA ASP A 200 8.32 -19.15 4.13
C ASP A 200 9.58 -18.66 3.42
N PHE A 201 10.66 -19.40 3.65
CA PHE A 201 11.95 -19.20 2.98
C PHE A 201 12.32 -20.44 2.19
N SER A 202 12.49 -20.30 0.89
CA SER A 202 12.94 -21.38 0.01
C SER A 202 14.43 -21.65 0.13
N GLY A 203 14.85 -22.89 -0.12
CA GLY A 203 16.25 -23.25 -0.15
C GLY A 203 16.45 -24.75 -0.28
N ASP A 204 17.70 -25.18 -0.40
CA ASP A 204 18.03 -26.57 -0.46
C ASP A 204 17.92 -27.24 0.91
N THR A 205 17.55 -28.53 0.93
CA THR A 205 17.62 -29.35 2.13
C THR A 205 19.04 -29.32 2.70
N GLY A 206 19.14 -28.98 3.99
CA GLY A 206 20.44 -28.82 4.67
C GLY A 206 20.93 -27.38 4.76
N THR A 207 20.23 -26.40 4.17
CA THR A 207 20.53 -24.97 4.38
C THR A 207 20.49 -24.64 5.86
N GLU A 208 21.49 -23.93 6.35
CA GLU A 208 21.59 -23.52 7.76
C GLU A 208 20.48 -22.56 8.16
N ILE A 209 19.92 -22.80 9.34
CA ILE A 209 18.89 -21.97 9.96
C ILE A 209 19.45 -21.38 11.23
N PHE A 210 19.27 -20.06 11.40
CA PHE A 210 19.85 -19.27 12.45
C PHE A 210 18.81 -18.84 13.49
N ALA A 211 19.22 -18.79 14.76
CA ALA A 211 18.46 -18.13 15.82
C ALA A 211 18.37 -16.62 15.52
N THR A 212 17.16 -16.08 15.48
CA THR A 212 16.92 -14.68 15.12
C THR A 212 17.10 -13.68 16.26
N GLY A 213 17.24 -14.19 17.51
CA GLY A 213 17.53 -13.46 18.73
C GLY A 213 18.17 -14.38 19.75
N ASP A 214 18.78 -13.81 20.80
CA ASP A 214 19.26 -14.57 21.95
C ASP A 214 18.07 -15.20 22.67
N GLY A 215 18.24 -16.40 23.22
CA GLY A 215 17.15 -17.08 23.91
C GLY A 215 17.52 -18.46 24.45
N VAL A 216 16.49 -19.22 24.77
CA VAL A 216 16.60 -20.60 25.24
C VAL A 216 15.73 -21.49 24.35
N VAL A 217 16.27 -22.62 23.90
CA VAL A 217 15.47 -23.60 23.16
C VAL A 217 14.39 -24.15 24.11
N GLU A 218 13.15 -23.83 23.82
CA GLU A 218 11.98 -24.23 24.61
C GLU A 218 11.45 -25.60 24.13
N PHE A 219 11.49 -25.83 22.82
CA PHE A 219 11.04 -27.07 22.20
C PHE A 219 11.94 -27.46 21.05
N GLN A 220 12.14 -28.77 20.90
CA GLN A 220 12.83 -29.38 19.77
C GLN A 220 12.25 -30.76 19.55
N GLY A 221 11.61 -31.00 18.41
CA GLY A 221 10.99 -32.29 18.13
C GLY A 221 9.97 -32.21 17.01
N TRP A 222 9.16 -33.24 16.90
CA TRP A 222 8.10 -33.35 15.91
C TRP A 222 6.82 -32.66 16.38
N GLN A 223 6.22 -31.82 15.53
CA GLN A 223 4.89 -31.25 15.73
C GLN A 223 4.00 -31.57 14.52
N GLN A 224 2.73 -31.90 14.79
CA GLN A 224 1.74 -32.19 13.74
C GLN A 224 1.56 -30.95 12.82
N GLY A 225 1.67 -31.18 11.52
CA GLY A 225 1.64 -30.12 10.52
C GLY A 225 3.01 -29.49 10.26
N TYR A 226 3.71 -29.08 11.29
CA TYR A 226 5.02 -28.39 11.21
C TYR A 226 6.22 -29.35 10.97
N GLY A 227 6.04 -30.65 11.19
CA GLY A 227 7.17 -31.60 11.08
C GLY A 227 8.20 -31.40 12.19
N ASN A 228 9.47 -31.58 11.88
CA ASN A 228 10.56 -31.26 12.80
C ASN A 228 10.60 -29.77 13.07
N THR A 229 10.50 -29.39 14.34
CA THR A 229 10.31 -27.99 14.78
C THR A 229 11.26 -27.65 15.91
N VAL A 230 11.77 -26.41 15.89
CA VAL A 230 12.45 -25.77 16.99
C VAL A 230 11.61 -24.56 17.43
N ILE A 231 11.46 -24.36 18.74
CA ILE A 231 10.89 -23.15 19.33
C ILE A 231 11.93 -22.56 20.28
N ILE A 232 12.23 -21.28 20.09
CA ILE A 232 13.11 -20.50 20.97
C ILE A 232 12.28 -19.51 21.75
N ASN A 233 12.46 -19.52 23.07
CA ASN A 233 11.93 -18.50 23.95
C ASN A 233 13.02 -17.46 24.18
N HIS A 234 12.78 -16.25 23.69
CA HIS A 234 13.70 -15.14 23.78
C HIS A 234 13.53 -14.31 25.07
N GLY A 235 12.55 -14.66 25.91
CA GLY A 235 12.14 -13.79 27.00
C GLY A 235 11.32 -12.59 26.49
N TYR A 236 11.02 -11.66 27.37
CA TYR A 236 10.28 -10.40 27.06
C TYR A 236 8.97 -10.58 26.30
N GLY A 237 8.40 -11.79 26.30
CA GLY A 237 7.18 -12.15 25.57
C GLY A 237 7.39 -12.67 24.16
N TYR A 238 8.63 -12.73 23.65
CA TYR A 238 8.94 -13.22 22.32
C TYR A 238 9.26 -14.71 22.30
N LYS A 239 8.70 -15.38 21.28
CA LYS A 239 9.10 -16.73 20.86
C LYS A 239 9.20 -16.78 19.35
N THR A 240 10.08 -17.60 18.83
CA THR A 240 10.17 -17.93 17.41
C THR A 240 10.01 -19.40 17.18
N LEU A 241 9.34 -19.75 16.08
CA LEU A 241 9.11 -21.11 15.65
C LEU A 241 9.76 -21.32 14.27
N TYR A 242 10.48 -22.44 14.15
CA TYR A 242 11.19 -22.86 12.94
C TYR A 242 10.70 -24.25 12.58
N ALA A 243 10.06 -24.43 11.43
CA ALA A 243 9.40 -25.68 11.07
C ALA A 243 9.93 -26.29 9.74
N HIS A 244 9.44 -27.47 9.43
CA HIS A 244 9.77 -28.29 8.26
C HIS A 244 11.26 -28.68 8.18
N LEU A 245 11.92 -28.76 9.33
CA LEU A 245 13.37 -28.97 9.45
C LEU A 245 13.78 -30.37 9.01
N ASN A 246 14.98 -30.50 8.42
CA ASN A 246 15.60 -31.80 8.12
C ASN A 246 16.26 -32.41 9.36
N GLY A 247 16.80 -31.56 10.23
CA GLY A 247 17.47 -32.00 11.43
C GLY A 247 17.91 -30.85 12.32
N PHE A 248 18.42 -31.19 13.49
CA PHE A 248 18.79 -30.26 14.54
C PHE A 248 20.32 -30.28 14.75
N VAL A 249 20.86 -29.15 15.16
CA VAL A 249 22.27 -29.09 15.59
C VAL A 249 22.41 -29.83 16.92
N SER A 250 23.31 -30.81 17.01
CA SER A 250 23.45 -31.72 18.16
C SER A 250 23.76 -31.01 19.49
N LYS A 251 24.39 -29.83 19.44
CA LYS A 251 24.69 -29.01 20.63
C LYS A 251 23.49 -28.15 21.11
N GLN A 252 22.50 -27.98 20.28
CA GLN A 252 21.32 -27.15 20.60
C GLN A 252 20.17 -28.06 21.04
N ARG A 253 19.96 -28.18 22.35
CA ARG A 253 18.91 -29.02 22.95
C ARG A 253 17.99 -28.16 23.79
N VAL A 254 16.79 -28.67 24.09
CA VAL A 254 15.86 -28.05 25.02
C VAL A 254 16.57 -27.63 26.32
N GLY A 255 16.34 -26.41 26.75
CA GLY A 255 16.99 -25.76 27.90
C GLY A 255 18.36 -25.13 27.59
N LYS A 256 18.92 -25.26 26.40
CA LYS A 256 20.18 -24.62 26.01
C LYS A 256 19.97 -23.19 25.57
N LYS A 257 20.89 -22.31 25.99
CA LYS A 257 20.97 -20.93 25.52
C LYS A 257 21.52 -20.92 24.10
N VAL A 258 20.94 -20.08 23.27
CA VAL A 258 21.39 -19.75 21.91
C VAL A 258 21.60 -18.26 21.81
N LYS A 259 22.52 -17.85 20.96
CA LYS A 259 22.76 -16.46 20.60
C LYS A 259 22.18 -16.16 19.22
N ARG A 260 21.82 -14.93 18.97
CA ARG A 260 21.45 -14.45 17.63
C ARG A 260 22.55 -14.80 16.64
N GLY A 261 22.19 -15.42 15.51
CA GLY A 261 23.12 -15.90 14.51
C GLY A 261 23.68 -17.31 14.74
N ASP A 262 23.39 -17.96 15.87
CA ASP A 262 23.77 -19.36 16.06
C ASP A 262 23.00 -20.26 15.10
N VAL A 263 23.68 -21.22 14.48
CA VAL A 263 23.02 -22.28 13.69
C VAL A 263 22.26 -23.19 14.67
N ILE A 264 20.95 -23.33 14.48
CA ILE A 264 20.07 -24.12 15.35
C ILE A 264 19.55 -25.41 14.69
N ALA A 265 19.40 -25.37 13.37
CA ALA A 265 18.80 -26.45 12.61
C ALA A 265 19.19 -26.37 11.12
N TYR A 266 18.70 -27.32 10.34
CA TYR A 266 18.88 -27.36 8.91
C TYR A 266 17.52 -27.44 8.21
N MET A 267 17.36 -26.69 7.12
CA MET A 267 16.15 -26.66 6.30
C MET A 267 15.83 -28.04 5.74
N GLY A 268 14.55 -28.36 5.69
CA GLY A 268 14.07 -29.66 5.21
C GLY A 268 12.74 -29.58 4.48
N ASN A 269 12.05 -30.74 4.47
CA ASN A 269 10.72 -30.88 3.86
C ASN A 269 9.89 -31.88 4.68
N THR A 270 9.88 -31.70 6.01
CA THR A 270 9.16 -32.58 6.92
C THR A 270 7.79 -31.99 7.30
N GLY A 271 6.85 -32.87 7.71
CA GLY A 271 5.49 -32.43 8.04
C GLY A 271 4.61 -32.16 6.81
N LYS A 272 3.72 -31.16 6.90
CA LYS A 272 2.85 -30.76 5.80
C LYS A 272 3.58 -29.74 4.93
N SER A 273 4.31 -30.21 3.94
CA SER A 273 5.14 -29.40 3.05
C SER A 273 5.17 -30.00 1.64
N THR A 274 5.19 -29.14 0.62
CA THR A 274 5.24 -29.53 -0.80
C THR A 274 6.65 -29.46 -1.42
N GLY A 275 7.62 -28.90 -0.69
CA GLY A 275 9.01 -28.77 -1.13
C GLY A 275 9.92 -28.24 -0.03
N PRO A 276 11.26 -28.31 -0.20
CA PRO A 276 12.18 -27.84 0.82
C PRO A 276 12.02 -26.33 1.09
N HIS A 277 11.70 -25.99 2.34
CA HIS A 277 11.58 -24.62 2.81
C HIS A 277 11.67 -24.56 4.33
N LEU A 278 11.87 -23.37 4.87
CA LEU A 278 11.69 -23.04 6.28
C LEU A 278 10.37 -22.27 6.42
N HIS A 279 9.49 -22.76 7.26
CA HIS A 279 8.38 -21.95 7.80
C HIS A 279 8.84 -21.31 9.11
N TYR A 280 8.74 -19.98 9.20
CA TYR A 280 9.22 -19.18 10.32
C TYR A 280 8.13 -18.28 10.89
N GLU A 281 7.88 -18.42 12.19
CA GLU A 281 6.91 -17.57 12.89
C GLU A 281 7.58 -16.76 14.01
N VAL A 282 7.06 -15.56 14.22
CA VAL A 282 7.36 -14.74 15.39
C VAL A 282 6.10 -14.61 16.23
N HIS A 283 6.20 -14.99 17.49
CA HIS A 283 5.12 -14.87 18.47
C HIS A 283 5.47 -13.81 19.49
N TYR A 284 4.52 -12.94 19.75
CA TYR A 284 4.60 -11.97 20.82
C TYR A 284 3.44 -12.09 21.79
N ARG A 285 3.72 -12.32 23.08
CA ARG A 285 2.71 -12.56 24.13
C ARG A 285 1.66 -13.61 23.73
N GLY A 286 2.08 -14.68 23.07
CA GLY A 286 1.24 -15.79 22.65
C GLY A 286 0.42 -15.54 21.36
N LYS A 287 0.59 -14.41 20.70
CA LYS A 287 -0.02 -14.11 19.38
C LYS A 287 1.04 -14.11 18.30
N VAL A 288 0.71 -14.66 17.12
CA VAL A 288 1.57 -14.55 15.94
C VAL A 288 1.63 -13.12 15.45
N THR A 289 2.80 -12.68 15.03
CA THR A 289 3.05 -11.35 14.45
C THR A 289 3.71 -11.52 13.09
N ASP A 290 3.58 -10.51 12.25
CA ASP A 290 4.20 -10.52 10.93
C ASP A 290 5.73 -10.52 11.04
N PRO A 291 6.44 -11.58 10.56
CA PRO A 291 7.89 -11.65 10.66
C PRO A 291 8.62 -10.55 9.90
N ARG A 292 8.01 -9.93 8.88
CA ARG A 292 8.60 -8.82 8.12
C ARG A 292 8.99 -7.65 9.03
N ASN A 293 8.27 -7.48 10.13
CA ASN A 293 8.51 -6.42 11.11
C ASN A 293 9.75 -6.65 11.98
N HIS A 294 10.45 -7.78 11.80
CA HIS A 294 11.53 -8.22 12.67
C HIS A 294 12.90 -8.34 11.97
N TYR A 295 13.08 -7.79 10.75
CA TYR A 295 14.36 -7.90 10.00
C TYR A 295 15.16 -6.59 9.94
N TYR A 296 14.96 -5.72 10.92
CA TYR A 296 15.52 -4.35 10.95
C TYR A 296 17.05 -4.30 11.10
N MET A 297 17.71 -5.40 11.46
CA MET A 297 19.18 -5.47 11.49
C MET A 297 19.80 -6.01 10.20
N ASP A 298 19.00 -6.66 9.35
CA ASP A 298 19.48 -7.34 8.14
C ASP A 298 19.15 -6.61 6.84
N LEU A 299 18.13 -5.75 6.86
CA LEU A 299 17.61 -5.13 5.65
C LEU A 299 17.85 -3.62 5.65
N SER A 300 18.31 -3.10 4.51
CA SER A 300 18.23 -1.67 4.22
C SER A 300 16.78 -1.25 3.95
N PRO A 301 16.45 0.04 3.98
CA PRO A 301 15.11 0.52 3.60
C PRO A 301 14.67 0.04 2.22
N GLU A 302 15.57 0.05 1.23
CA GLU A 302 15.30 -0.39 -0.13
C GLU A 302 15.03 -1.91 -0.19
N GLN A 303 15.79 -2.69 0.56
CA GLN A 303 15.58 -4.14 0.67
C GLN A 303 14.28 -4.46 1.42
N TYR A 304 13.87 -3.62 2.36
CA TYR A 304 12.57 -3.77 3.01
C TYR A 304 11.41 -3.58 2.02
N ASP A 305 11.47 -2.55 1.17
CA ASP A 305 10.47 -2.30 0.14
C ASP A 305 10.41 -3.44 -0.88
N GLU A 306 11.57 -3.95 -1.30
CA GLU A 306 11.67 -5.11 -2.19
C GLU A 306 11.07 -6.36 -1.54
N MET A 307 11.35 -6.61 -0.26
CA MET A 307 10.75 -7.70 0.52
C MET A 307 9.23 -7.62 0.55
N ILE A 308 8.67 -6.44 0.81
CA ILE A 308 7.22 -6.24 0.81
C ILE A 308 6.62 -6.59 -0.55
N GLN A 309 7.23 -6.14 -1.65
CA GLN A 309 6.77 -6.45 -3.00
C GLN A 309 6.81 -7.95 -3.31
N ILE A 310 7.93 -8.62 -3.01
CA ILE A 310 8.09 -10.07 -3.22
C ILE A 310 7.04 -10.86 -2.45
N THR A 311 6.82 -10.52 -1.18
CA THR A 311 5.92 -11.26 -0.29
C THR A 311 4.45 -10.91 -0.47
N SER A 312 4.11 -9.77 -1.06
CA SER A 312 2.73 -9.37 -1.39
C SER A 312 2.25 -9.98 -2.70
N ASN A 313 3.16 -10.22 -3.66
CA ASN A 313 2.84 -10.81 -4.96
C ASN A 313 2.67 -12.34 -4.92
N SER A 314 2.38 -12.91 -3.74
CA SER A 314 2.13 -14.34 -3.52
C SER A 314 3.03 -15.24 -4.40
N GLY A 315 4.30 -15.26 -4.04
CA GLY A 315 5.27 -16.15 -4.67
C GLY A 315 4.92 -17.62 -4.48
N GLN A 316 5.89 -18.46 -4.59
CA GLN A 316 5.74 -19.90 -4.43
C GLN A 316 5.24 -20.25 -3.01
N VAL A 317 4.11 -20.94 -2.90
CA VAL A 317 3.49 -21.36 -1.64
C VAL A 317 3.80 -22.83 -1.39
N PHE A 318 4.31 -23.16 -0.19
CA PHE A 318 4.80 -24.52 0.14
C PHE A 318 3.95 -25.29 1.15
N ASP A 319 3.12 -24.63 1.97
CA ASP A 319 2.34 -25.26 3.05
C ASP A 319 0.90 -24.73 3.22
#